data_afe2a37cf36518e632b32c9b0052e11d
#
_entry.id   afe2a37cf36518e632b32c9b0052e11d
#
_cell.length_a   1.000
_cell.length_b   1.000
_cell.length_c   1.000
_cell.angle_alpha   90.00
_cell.angle_beta   90.00
_cell.angle_gamma   90.00
#
_symmetry.space_group_name_H-M   'P 1'
#
loop_
_entity.id
_entity.type
_entity.pdbx_description
1 polymer ?
#
loop_
_entity_poly.entity_id
_entity_poly.type
_entity_poly.pdbx_seq_one_letter_code
_entity_poly.pdbx_strand_id
1 'polypeptide(L)'
;MNKMTRDGIASLDWEKHARELDAHGCAIIEHLIDQDTCRALIARYDEPETFRSHIHMARHGFGRGEYKYFAYPLPDMIAGLRQSLYPPLAEIANRWNRAMGLDRHFPGDHARFVARCHDAGQTRPTPLLLRYGAGDYNCLHQDVYGDCVFPLQVAILLSDPETDFEGGEFVLTEQRPRMQSRAEVVPLMQGDAVIFPVHHRPVA
;
A
#
# COMPACT_ATOMS: atom_id res chain seq x y z
N MET A 1 -10.38 1.59 20.20
CA MET A 1 -9.66 2.88 19.99
C MET A 1 -9.49 3.03 18.49
N ASN A 2 -9.96 4.10 17.88
CA ASN A 2 -9.91 4.28 16.43
C ASN A 2 -8.44 4.52 15.99
N LYS A 3 -7.81 3.51 15.38
CA LYS A 3 -6.42 3.56 14.91
C LYS A 3 -6.23 4.49 13.70
N MET A 4 -7.30 4.83 13.01
CA MET A 4 -7.27 5.69 11.82
C MET A 4 -6.92 7.16 12.12
N THR A 5 -7.03 7.60 13.38
CA THR A 5 -6.59 8.96 13.75
C THR A 5 -5.07 9.06 13.70
N ARG A 6 -4.56 10.28 13.48
CA ARG A 6 -3.11 10.55 13.50
C ARG A 6 -2.45 10.05 14.79
N ASP A 7 -3.10 10.26 15.93
CA ASP A 7 -2.59 9.81 17.23
C ASP A 7 -2.67 8.29 17.38
N GLY A 8 -3.72 7.65 16.83
CA GLY A 8 -3.86 6.20 16.81
C GLY A 8 -2.76 5.53 15.98
N ILE A 9 -2.45 6.04 14.79
CA ILE A 9 -1.36 5.54 13.93
C ILE A 9 0.00 5.80 14.59
N ALA A 10 0.21 6.97 15.20
CA ALA A 10 1.46 7.30 15.88
C ALA A 10 1.71 6.41 17.11
N SER A 11 0.66 5.88 17.75
CA SER A 11 0.75 4.99 18.92
C SER A 11 1.01 3.51 18.59
N LEU A 12 1.07 3.13 17.30
CA LEU A 12 1.41 1.76 16.89
C LEU A 12 2.85 1.42 17.25
N ASP A 13 3.11 0.13 17.52
CA ASP A 13 4.47 -0.37 17.74
C ASP A 13 5.24 -0.45 16.40
N TRP A 14 5.74 0.70 15.95
CA TRP A 14 6.51 0.80 14.71
C TRP A 14 7.82 0.04 14.74
N GLU A 15 8.40 -0.20 15.92
CA GLU A 15 9.59 -1.04 16.05
C GLU A 15 9.25 -2.51 15.76
N LYS A 16 8.10 -3.01 16.25
CA LYS A 16 7.60 -4.34 15.91
C LYS A 16 7.40 -4.47 14.39
N HIS A 17 6.66 -3.55 13.78
CA HIS A 17 6.41 -3.58 12.33
C HIS A 17 7.71 -3.48 11.51
N ALA A 18 8.67 -2.69 11.96
CA ALA A 18 9.98 -2.62 11.31
C ALA A 18 10.73 -3.96 11.37
N ARG A 19 10.70 -4.66 12.52
CA ARG A 19 11.30 -6.00 12.66
C ARG A 19 10.61 -7.04 11.77
N GLU A 20 9.27 -7.00 11.68
CA GLU A 20 8.50 -7.90 10.81
C GLU A 20 8.83 -7.66 9.33
N LEU A 21 8.89 -6.41 8.89
CA LEU A 21 9.34 -6.04 7.55
C LEU A 21 10.75 -6.53 7.23
N ASP A 22 11.68 -6.41 8.18
CA ASP A 22 13.05 -6.89 8.01
C ASP A 22 13.11 -8.42 7.90
N ALA A 23 12.34 -9.13 8.73
CA ALA A 23 12.36 -10.58 8.79
C ALA A 23 11.58 -11.26 7.65
N HIS A 24 10.36 -10.77 7.40
CA HIS A 24 9.39 -11.44 6.53
C HIS A 24 9.10 -10.69 5.21
N GLY A 25 9.50 -9.41 5.11
CA GLY A 25 9.16 -8.56 3.95
C GLY A 25 7.74 -8.03 3.99
N CYS A 26 6.99 -8.27 5.04
CA CYS A 26 5.68 -7.65 5.27
C CYS A 26 5.42 -7.46 6.76
N ALA A 27 4.52 -6.55 7.09
CA ALA A 27 3.99 -6.34 8.44
C ALA A 27 2.49 -6.03 8.35
N ILE A 28 1.70 -6.60 9.26
CA ILE A 28 0.25 -6.39 9.30
C ILE A 28 -0.09 -5.42 10.43
N ILE A 29 -0.91 -4.42 10.10
CA ILE A 29 -1.59 -3.57 11.08
C ILE A 29 -3.02 -4.05 11.17
N GLU A 30 -3.32 -4.83 12.19
CA GLU A 30 -4.66 -5.36 12.41
C GLU A 30 -5.66 -4.22 12.70
N HIS A 31 -6.82 -4.27 12.05
CA HIS A 31 -7.92 -3.31 12.25
C HIS A 31 -7.46 -1.85 12.17
N LEU A 32 -6.68 -1.50 11.12
CA LEU A 32 -6.28 -0.11 10.86
C LEU A 32 -7.50 0.78 10.66
N ILE A 33 -8.50 0.28 9.94
CA ILE A 33 -9.80 0.93 9.75
C ILE A 33 -10.93 0.01 10.20
N ASP A 34 -12.04 0.59 10.63
CA ASP A 34 -13.22 -0.15 11.05
C ASP A 34 -14.12 -0.54 9.86
N GLN A 35 -15.08 -1.44 10.11
CA GLN A 35 -16.01 -1.94 9.09
C GLN A 35 -16.86 -0.85 8.46
N ASP A 36 -17.29 0.17 9.22
CA ASP A 36 -18.08 1.28 8.68
C ASP A 36 -17.25 2.08 7.68
N THR A 37 -15.99 2.30 7.98
CA THR A 37 -15.02 2.93 7.08
C THR A 37 -14.77 2.08 5.84
N CYS A 38 -14.63 0.76 5.98
CA CYS A 38 -14.51 -0.15 4.83
C CYS A 38 -15.73 -0.03 3.91
N ARG A 39 -16.94 -0.10 4.46
CA ARG A 39 -18.19 0.04 3.70
C ARG A 39 -18.30 1.41 2.99
N ALA A 40 -17.90 2.47 3.68
CA ALA A 40 -17.90 3.82 3.10
C ALA A 40 -16.92 3.94 1.92
N LEU A 41 -15.75 3.32 2.00
CA LEU A 41 -14.78 3.28 0.89
C LEU A 41 -15.28 2.45 -0.29
N ILE A 42 -15.88 1.28 -0.03
CA ILE A 42 -16.46 0.42 -1.07
C ILE A 42 -17.55 1.19 -1.82
N ALA A 43 -18.45 1.88 -1.10
CA ALA A 43 -19.53 2.65 -1.70
C ALA A 43 -19.02 3.77 -2.63
N ARG A 44 -17.86 4.37 -2.33
CA ARG A 44 -17.24 5.40 -3.18
C ARG A 44 -16.80 4.89 -4.54
N TYR A 45 -16.66 3.58 -4.71
CA TYR A 45 -16.20 3.04 -6.00
C TYR A 45 -17.11 3.44 -7.17
N ASP A 46 -18.37 3.64 -6.91
CA ASP A 46 -19.36 4.00 -7.93
C ASP A 46 -19.61 5.52 -8.07
N GLU A 47 -18.79 6.36 -7.40
CA GLU A 47 -18.80 7.83 -7.51
C GLU A 47 -17.76 8.30 -8.56
N PRO A 48 -18.14 8.56 -9.83
CA PRO A 48 -17.17 8.81 -10.93
C PRO A 48 -16.26 10.02 -10.68
N GLU A 49 -16.78 11.07 -10.04
CA GLU A 49 -16.07 12.32 -9.76
C GLU A 49 -14.94 12.16 -8.74
N THR A 50 -14.98 11.08 -7.97
CA THR A 50 -13.94 10.75 -6.97
C THR A 50 -12.63 10.30 -7.64
N PHE A 51 -12.68 9.86 -8.89
CA PHE A 51 -11.57 9.20 -9.57
C PHE A 51 -11.12 9.95 -10.82
N ARG A 52 -9.79 9.99 -11.01
CA ARG A 52 -9.16 10.56 -12.21
C ARG A 52 -9.04 9.58 -13.38
N SER A 53 -9.08 8.29 -13.11
CA SER A 53 -8.96 7.24 -14.13
C SER A 53 -9.54 5.92 -13.66
N HIS A 54 -10.00 5.13 -14.62
CA HIS A 54 -10.51 3.77 -14.44
C HIS A 54 -9.76 2.83 -15.38
N ILE A 55 -9.14 1.82 -14.83
CA ILE A 55 -8.28 0.86 -15.55
C ILE A 55 -8.90 -0.52 -15.49
N HIS A 56 -9.07 -1.14 -16.65
CA HIS A 56 -9.45 -2.55 -16.78
C HIS A 56 -8.18 -3.37 -17.02
N MET A 57 -7.77 -4.20 -16.07
CA MET A 57 -6.49 -4.91 -16.04
C MET A 57 -6.26 -5.77 -17.28
N ALA A 58 -7.30 -6.45 -17.76
CA ALA A 58 -7.22 -7.33 -18.94
C ALA A 58 -6.74 -6.61 -20.22
N ARG A 59 -6.97 -5.30 -20.33
CA ARG A 59 -6.53 -4.51 -21.49
C ARG A 59 -5.03 -4.24 -21.52
N HIS A 60 -4.36 -4.45 -20.39
CA HIS A 60 -2.94 -4.14 -20.20
C HIS A 60 -2.11 -5.39 -19.87
N GLY A 61 -2.71 -6.58 -19.79
CA GLY A 61 -2.02 -7.78 -19.38
C GLY A 61 -1.68 -7.83 -17.88
N PHE A 62 -2.34 -7.01 -17.05
CA PHE A 62 -2.08 -6.95 -15.60
C PHE A 62 -2.83 -8.02 -14.80
N GLY A 63 -3.64 -8.82 -15.45
CA GLY A 63 -4.54 -9.80 -14.85
C GLY A 63 -5.99 -9.54 -15.26
N ARG A 64 -6.92 -9.81 -14.36
CA ARG A 64 -8.37 -9.59 -14.53
C ARG A 64 -8.87 -8.84 -13.31
N GLY A 65 -9.84 -7.98 -13.51
CA GLY A 65 -10.33 -7.03 -12.51
C GLY A 65 -10.13 -5.59 -12.97
N GLU A 66 -10.38 -4.67 -12.09
CA GLU A 66 -10.28 -3.26 -12.40
C GLU A 66 -9.84 -2.43 -11.18
N TYR A 67 -9.33 -1.23 -11.44
CA TYR A 67 -9.03 -0.28 -10.38
C TYR A 67 -9.22 1.15 -10.83
N LYS A 68 -9.47 2.02 -9.83
CA LYS A 68 -9.69 3.44 -10.04
C LYS A 68 -8.72 4.24 -9.18
N TYR A 69 -7.94 5.14 -9.80
CA TYR A 69 -7.12 6.10 -9.08
C TYR A 69 -7.95 7.28 -8.61
N PHE A 70 -7.82 7.65 -7.35
CA PHE A 70 -8.43 8.86 -6.83
C PHE A 70 -7.99 10.12 -7.57
N ALA A 71 -8.89 11.11 -7.66
CA ALA A 71 -8.58 12.47 -8.12
C ALA A 71 -8.09 13.36 -6.97
N TYR A 72 -7.49 14.49 -7.27
CA TYR A 72 -7.35 15.57 -6.30
C TYR A 72 -8.60 16.48 -6.34
N PRO A 73 -9.04 17.02 -5.19
CA PRO A 73 -8.56 16.73 -3.83
C PRO A 73 -8.89 15.30 -3.42
N LEU A 74 -7.96 14.65 -2.69
CA LEU A 74 -8.23 13.33 -2.12
C LEU A 74 -9.34 13.42 -1.06
N PRO A 75 -10.17 12.37 -0.91
CA PRO A 75 -11.04 12.27 0.27
C PRO A 75 -10.24 12.41 1.56
N ASP A 76 -10.77 13.15 2.54
CA ASP A 76 -10.08 13.50 3.78
C ASP A 76 -9.48 12.29 4.50
N MET A 77 -10.21 11.17 4.50
CA MET A 77 -9.75 9.92 5.09
C MET A 77 -8.49 9.39 4.38
N ILE A 78 -8.48 9.36 3.06
CA ILE A 78 -7.32 8.89 2.27
C ILE A 78 -6.12 9.83 2.46
N ALA A 79 -6.38 11.14 2.47
CA ALA A 79 -5.35 12.13 2.74
C ALA A 79 -4.77 11.96 4.15
N GLY A 80 -5.63 11.75 5.16
CA GLY A 80 -5.26 11.53 6.56
C GLY A 80 -4.42 10.27 6.76
N LEU A 81 -4.83 9.14 6.16
CA LEU A 81 -4.05 7.89 6.20
C LEU A 81 -2.65 8.08 5.62
N ARG A 82 -2.53 8.71 4.45
CA ARG A 82 -1.23 8.99 3.83
C ARG A 82 -0.34 9.86 4.70
N GLN A 83 -0.89 10.93 5.26
CA GLN A 83 -0.15 11.85 6.12
C GLN A 83 0.34 11.19 7.41
N SER A 84 -0.46 10.28 7.97
CA SER A 84 -0.17 9.65 9.26
C SER A 84 0.75 8.43 9.13
N LEU A 85 0.61 7.64 8.06
CA LEU A 85 1.44 6.46 7.82
C LEU A 85 2.83 6.83 7.27
N TYR A 86 2.95 7.91 6.52
CA TYR A 86 4.19 8.25 5.83
C TYR A 86 5.39 8.49 6.77
N PRO A 87 5.31 9.28 7.87
CA PRO A 87 6.47 9.59 8.69
C PRO A 87 7.19 8.34 9.23
N PRO A 88 6.51 7.40 9.92
CA PRO A 88 7.19 6.19 10.40
C PRO A 88 7.68 5.28 9.27
N LEU A 89 6.96 5.22 8.14
CA LEU A 89 7.43 4.48 6.97
C LEU A 89 8.66 5.12 6.32
N ALA A 90 8.78 6.44 6.34
CA ALA A 90 9.97 7.15 5.86
C ALA A 90 11.21 6.86 6.73
N GLU A 91 11.04 6.69 8.04
CA GLU A 91 12.12 6.27 8.94
C GLU A 91 12.64 4.88 8.60
N ILE A 92 11.72 3.90 8.38
CA ILE A 92 12.05 2.54 7.96
C ILE A 92 12.75 2.57 6.59
N ALA A 93 12.19 3.30 5.63
CA ALA A 93 12.76 3.43 4.28
C ALA A 93 14.17 4.03 4.30
N ASN A 94 14.41 5.05 5.12
CA ASN A 94 15.72 5.68 5.27
C ASN A 94 16.73 4.74 5.96
N ARG A 95 16.28 3.95 6.94
CA ARG A 95 17.10 2.91 7.56
C ARG A 95 17.51 1.85 6.53
N TRP A 96 16.58 1.40 5.71
CA TRP A 96 16.84 0.44 4.64
C TRP A 96 17.82 0.99 3.60
N ASN A 97 17.62 2.22 3.13
CA ASN A 97 18.55 2.85 2.19
C ASN A 97 19.99 2.87 2.73
N ARG A 98 20.18 3.26 4.00
CA ARG A 98 21.49 3.23 4.65
C ARG A 98 22.08 1.81 4.69
N ALA A 99 21.27 0.81 5.05
CA ALA A 99 21.72 -0.58 5.11
C ALA A 99 22.14 -1.15 3.73
N MET A 100 21.47 -0.69 2.66
CA MET A 100 21.78 -1.05 1.27
C MET A 100 22.84 -0.17 0.60
N GLY A 101 23.40 0.83 1.30
CA GLY A 101 24.39 1.76 0.73
C GLY A 101 23.80 2.69 -0.33
N LEU A 102 22.50 2.95 -0.31
CA LEU A 102 21.83 3.84 -1.26
C LEU A 102 21.85 5.28 -0.75
N ASP A 103 22.37 6.20 -1.56
CA ASP A 103 22.36 7.64 -1.30
C ASP A 103 21.00 8.26 -1.68
N ARG A 104 19.96 7.81 -1.01
CA ARG A 104 18.59 8.31 -1.16
C ARG A 104 17.99 8.53 0.22
N HIS A 105 17.47 9.73 0.46
CA HIS A 105 16.83 10.10 1.70
C HIS A 105 15.40 10.63 1.45
N PHE A 106 14.44 10.13 2.21
CA PHE A 106 13.05 10.58 2.22
C PHE A 106 12.84 11.57 3.35
N PRO A 107 12.21 12.74 3.10
CA PRO A 107 11.90 13.69 4.16
C PRO A 107 10.93 13.06 5.17
N GLY A 108 11.02 13.43 6.44
CA GLY A 108 10.11 12.92 7.48
C GLY A 108 8.67 13.46 7.38
N ASP A 109 8.46 14.48 6.57
CA ASP A 109 7.16 15.12 6.35
C ASP A 109 6.57 14.76 4.99
N HIS A 110 5.31 14.29 4.98
CA HIS A 110 4.61 13.84 3.77
C HIS A 110 4.44 14.96 2.74
N ALA A 111 4.13 16.18 3.17
CA ALA A 111 3.91 17.30 2.25
C ALA A 111 5.21 17.66 1.52
N ARG A 112 6.35 17.60 2.20
CA ARG A 112 7.67 17.79 1.57
C ARG A 112 7.99 16.71 0.56
N PHE A 113 7.62 15.46 0.83
CA PHE A 113 7.80 14.37 -0.14
C PHE A 113 6.91 14.56 -1.37
N VAL A 114 5.64 14.93 -1.17
CA VAL A 114 4.71 15.22 -2.27
C VAL A 114 5.21 16.39 -3.11
N ALA A 115 5.69 17.49 -2.50
CA ALA A 115 6.28 18.61 -3.22
C ALA A 115 7.46 18.15 -4.10
N ARG A 116 8.39 17.36 -3.55
CA ARG A 116 9.49 16.77 -4.31
C ARG A 116 9.02 15.91 -5.49
N CYS A 117 7.95 15.12 -5.31
CA CYS A 117 7.36 14.35 -6.42
C CYS A 117 6.78 15.26 -7.49
N HIS A 118 6.09 16.33 -7.10
CA HIS A 118 5.52 17.31 -8.03
C HIS A 118 6.61 18.06 -8.81
N ASP A 119 7.68 18.47 -8.16
CA ASP A 119 8.85 19.13 -8.78
C ASP A 119 9.51 18.19 -9.82
N ALA A 120 9.48 16.88 -9.58
CA ALA A 120 9.93 15.86 -10.54
C ALA A 120 8.88 15.50 -11.61
N GLY A 121 7.76 16.23 -11.71
CA GLY A 121 6.70 15.99 -12.67
C GLY A 121 5.68 14.91 -12.30
N GLN A 122 5.83 14.27 -11.15
CA GLN A 122 4.89 13.25 -10.65
C GLN A 122 3.74 13.92 -9.86
N THR A 123 2.85 14.60 -10.57
CA THR A 123 1.79 15.45 -9.99
C THR A 123 0.47 14.71 -9.72
N ARG A 124 0.32 13.48 -10.21
CA ARG A 124 -0.93 12.71 -10.08
C ARG A 124 -0.98 11.94 -8.77
N PRO A 125 -2.13 11.91 -8.06
CA PRO A 125 -2.27 11.09 -6.86
C PRO A 125 -2.21 9.60 -7.20
N THR A 126 -1.58 8.84 -6.31
CA THR A 126 -1.34 7.39 -6.47
C THR A 126 -2.30 6.48 -5.72
N PRO A 127 -3.05 6.91 -4.69
CA PRO A 127 -4.03 6.03 -4.05
C PRO A 127 -5.08 5.56 -5.03
N LEU A 128 -5.50 4.32 -4.87
CA LEU A 128 -6.48 3.68 -5.74
C LEU A 128 -7.39 2.73 -4.96
N LEU A 129 -8.51 2.37 -5.56
CA LEU A 129 -9.35 1.25 -5.15
C LEU A 129 -9.30 0.17 -6.22
N LEU A 130 -9.04 -1.07 -5.79
CA LEU A 130 -9.08 -2.26 -6.62
C LEU A 130 -10.44 -2.95 -6.43
N ARG A 131 -11.00 -3.49 -7.51
CA ARG A 131 -12.22 -4.30 -7.49
C ARG A 131 -12.01 -5.58 -8.29
N TYR A 132 -12.27 -6.70 -7.66
CA TYR A 132 -12.20 -8.03 -8.23
C TYR A 132 -13.54 -8.71 -8.11
N GLY A 133 -13.98 -9.39 -9.17
CA GLY A 133 -15.11 -10.30 -9.19
C GLY A 133 -14.66 -11.77 -9.16
N ALA A 134 -15.61 -12.68 -9.23
CA ALA A 134 -15.32 -14.12 -9.26
C ALA A 134 -14.40 -14.49 -10.43
N GLY A 135 -13.29 -15.15 -10.13
CA GLY A 135 -12.26 -15.56 -11.10
C GLY A 135 -11.33 -14.45 -11.56
N ASP A 136 -11.40 -13.25 -10.97
CA ASP A 136 -10.44 -12.18 -11.22
C ASP A 136 -9.15 -12.38 -10.42
N TYR A 137 -8.07 -11.81 -10.90
CA TYR A 137 -6.75 -11.90 -10.26
C TYR A 137 -5.84 -10.77 -10.73
N ASN A 138 -4.84 -10.45 -9.95
CA ASN A 138 -3.74 -9.57 -10.34
C ASN A 138 -2.49 -10.39 -10.63
N CYS A 139 -1.80 -10.10 -11.72
CA CYS A 139 -0.51 -10.73 -12.00
C CYS A 139 0.54 -10.24 -10.99
N LEU A 140 1.51 -11.11 -10.67
CA LEU A 140 2.66 -10.69 -9.86
C LEU A 140 3.43 -9.57 -10.57
N HIS A 141 3.64 -8.46 -9.89
CA HIS A 141 4.28 -7.27 -10.43
C HIS A 141 5.00 -6.48 -9.34
N GLN A 142 5.69 -5.44 -9.74
CA GLN A 142 6.33 -4.47 -8.86
C GLN A 142 5.86 -3.07 -9.26
N ASP A 143 5.40 -2.27 -8.29
CA ASP A 143 4.95 -0.89 -8.53
C ASP A 143 6.12 0.09 -8.51
N VAL A 144 6.93 0.05 -9.57
CA VAL A 144 8.12 0.90 -9.72
C VAL A 144 7.89 1.87 -10.87
N TYR A 145 7.32 3.03 -10.57
CA TYR A 145 7.00 4.06 -11.58
C TYR A 145 7.63 5.40 -11.24
N GLY A 146 8.24 6.03 -12.25
CA GLY A 146 8.86 7.36 -12.14
C GLY A 146 10.15 7.38 -11.32
N ASP A 147 10.67 8.60 -11.08
CA ASP A 147 11.96 8.81 -10.42
C ASP A 147 11.86 8.87 -8.89
N CYS A 148 10.68 9.27 -8.39
CA CYS A 148 10.41 9.41 -6.96
C CYS A 148 9.64 8.20 -6.41
N VAL A 149 10.26 7.01 -6.48
CA VAL A 149 9.67 5.79 -5.92
C VAL A 149 9.88 5.75 -4.41
N PHE A 150 8.78 5.67 -3.64
CA PHE A 150 8.83 5.35 -2.22
C PHE A 150 8.88 3.82 -2.07
N PRO A 151 9.80 3.26 -1.26
CA PRO A 151 10.09 1.82 -1.29
C PRO A 151 9.05 0.94 -0.57
N LEU A 152 8.12 1.52 0.16
CA LEU A 152 7.08 0.81 0.91
C LEU A 152 5.70 1.17 0.40
N GLN A 153 4.82 0.19 0.39
CA GLN A 153 3.41 0.32 0.01
C GLN A 153 2.53 -0.19 1.14
N VAL A 154 1.30 0.32 1.21
CA VAL A 154 0.28 -0.13 2.15
C VAL A 154 -0.95 -0.52 1.35
N ALA A 155 -1.42 -1.75 1.52
CA ALA A 155 -2.70 -2.21 1.01
C ALA A 155 -3.64 -2.50 2.18
N ILE A 156 -4.92 -2.19 2.02
CA ILE A 156 -5.95 -2.39 3.05
C ILE A 156 -7.04 -3.28 2.46
N LEU A 157 -7.40 -4.36 3.15
CA LEU A 157 -8.50 -5.22 2.74
C LEU A 157 -9.83 -4.59 3.20
N LEU A 158 -10.68 -4.25 2.24
CA LEU A 158 -11.96 -3.61 2.51
C LEU A 158 -13.13 -4.62 2.65
N SER A 159 -13.07 -5.73 1.92
CA SER A 159 -14.09 -6.80 1.95
C SER A 159 -13.80 -7.78 3.07
N ASP A 160 -14.85 -8.46 3.53
CA ASP A 160 -14.76 -9.48 4.58
C ASP A 160 -14.48 -10.85 3.94
N PRO A 161 -13.31 -11.49 4.20
CA PRO A 161 -12.98 -12.78 3.61
C PRO A 161 -13.85 -13.94 4.09
N GLU A 162 -14.65 -13.76 5.15
CA GLU A 162 -15.56 -14.80 5.65
C GLU A 162 -16.93 -14.76 4.95
N THR A 163 -17.35 -13.59 4.46
CA THR A 163 -18.71 -13.38 3.96
C THR A 163 -18.77 -12.87 2.52
N ASP A 164 -17.78 -12.11 2.06
CA ASP A 164 -17.84 -11.41 0.78
C ASP A 164 -17.19 -12.21 -0.37
N PHE A 165 -16.19 -13.06 -0.07
CA PHE A 165 -15.46 -13.81 -1.09
C PHE A 165 -14.76 -15.06 -0.52
N GLU A 166 -14.38 -15.98 -1.40
CA GLU A 166 -13.51 -17.14 -1.12
C GLU A 166 -12.25 -17.04 -1.98
N GLY A 167 -11.09 -17.45 -1.45
CA GLY A 167 -9.80 -17.29 -2.13
C GLY A 167 -9.36 -15.83 -2.13
N GLY A 168 -8.74 -15.36 -3.20
CA GLY A 168 -8.31 -13.96 -3.37
C GLY A 168 -7.19 -13.55 -2.43
N GLU A 169 -6.32 -14.50 -2.07
CA GLU A 169 -5.22 -14.31 -1.14
C GLU A 169 -4.26 -13.21 -1.63
N PHE A 170 -3.79 -12.39 -0.70
CA PHE A 170 -2.71 -11.47 -0.95
C PHE A 170 -1.38 -12.21 -0.89
N VAL A 171 -0.70 -12.30 -2.04
CA VAL A 171 0.53 -13.07 -2.18
C VAL A 171 1.72 -12.17 -2.49
N LEU A 172 2.77 -12.29 -1.72
CA LEU A 172 4.08 -11.69 -1.99
C LEU A 172 5.05 -12.75 -2.48
N THR A 173 5.99 -12.38 -3.34
CA THR A 173 7.08 -13.27 -3.76
C THR A 173 8.42 -12.64 -3.44
N GLU A 174 9.27 -13.39 -2.74
CA GLU A 174 10.67 -13.04 -2.55
C GLU A 174 11.52 -13.73 -3.63
N GLN A 175 12.24 -12.92 -4.40
CA GLN A 175 13.17 -13.43 -5.40
C GLN A 175 14.59 -13.06 -5.00
N ARG A 176 15.47 -14.07 -4.91
CA ARG A 176 16.90 -13.87 -4.66
C ARG A 176 17.70 -14.31 -5.89
N PRO A 177 18.76 -13.58 -6.28
CA PRO A 177 19.60 -13.97 -7.39
C PRO A 177 20.11 -15.41 -7.24
N ARG A 178 19.92 -16.24 -8.27
CA ARG A 178 20.37 -17.65 -8.32
C ARG A 178 19.71 -18.57 -7.29
N MET A 179 18.59 -18.18 -6.71
CA MET A 179 17.81 -18.99 -5.78
C MET A 179 16.37 -19.16 -6.29
N GLN A 180 15.66 -20.14 -5.73
CA GLN A 180 14.24 -20.32 -6.01
C GLN A 180 13.44 -19.20 -5.34
N SER A 181 12.34 -18.77 -5.99
CA SER A 181 11.41 -17.82 -5.42
C SER A 181 10.61 -18.44 -4.28
N ARG A 182 10.39 -17.68 -3.23
CA ARG A 182 9.52 -18.04 -2.13
C ARG A 182 8.23 -17.23 -2.22
N ALA A 183 7.09 -17.89 -2.12
CA ALA A 183 5.80 -17.23 -1.97
C ALA A 183 5.44 -17.11 -0.49
N GLU A 184 4.83 -15.99 -0.13
CA GLU A 184 4.27 -15.70 1.19
C GLU A 184 2.81 -15.31 1.00
N VAL A 185 1.90 -16.02 1.66
CA VAL A 185 0.48 -15.68 1.71
C VAL A 185 0.26 -14.84 2.96
N VAL A 186 -0.23 -13.62 2.77
CA VAL A 186 -0.47 -12.67 3.87
C VAL A 186 -1.95 -12.77 4.28
N PRO A 187 -2.26 -13.32 5.46
CA PRO A 187 -3.63 -13.41 5.93
C PRO A 187 -4.12 -12.04 6.36
N LEU A 188 -5.15 -11.52 5.70
CA LEU A 188 -5.77 -10.24 6.03
C LEU A 188 -7.24 -10.45 6.35
N MET A 189 -7.72 -9.78 7.39
CA MET A 189 -9.13 -9.62 7.71
C MET A 189 -9.62 -8.23 7.27
N GLN A 190 -10.93 -8.04 7.23
CA GLN A 190 -11.51 -6.75 6.88
C GLN A 190 -10.97 -5.61 7.76
N GLY A 191 -10.49 -4.56 7.14
CA GLY A 191 -9.90 -3.41 7.83
C GLY A 191 -8.42 -3.55 8.19
N ASP A 192 -7.82 -4.73 7.96
CA ASP A 192 -6.39 -4.92 8.13
C ASP A 192 -5.60 -4.25 7.00
N ALA A 193 -4.43 -3.75 7.34
CA ALA A 193 -3.48 -3.23 6.38
C ALA A 193 -2.20 -4.06 6.37
N VAL A 194 -1.67 -4.31 5.19
CA VAL A 194 -0.32 -4.89 5.02
C VAL A 194 0.63 -3.82 4.49
N ILE A 195 1.79 -3.72 5.12
CA ILE A 195 2.93 -2.93 4.66
C ILE A 195 3.92 -3.88 3.99
N PHE A 196 4.41 -3.53 2.80
CA PHE A 196 5.35 -4.36 2.06
C PHE A 196 6.26 -3.52 1.14
N PRO A 197 7.47 -4.02 0.76
CA PRO A 197 8.35 -3.34 -0.16
C PRO A 197 7.85 -3.47 -1.60
N VAL A 198 7.95 -2.38 -2.37
CA VAL A 198 7.61 -2.40 -3.80
C VAL A 198 8.68 -3.05 -4.66
N HIS A 199 9.92 -3.18 -4.17
CA HIS A 199 11.04 -3.76 -4.91
C HIS A 199 12.09 -4.39 -3.99
N HIS A 200 13.12 -3.66 -3.58
CA HIS A 200 14.22 -4.18 -2.76
C HIS A 200 14.01 -3.89 -1.28
N ARG A 201 14.46 -4.82 -0.45
CA ARG A 201 14.65 -4.65 0.98
C ARG A 201 16.03 -5.16 1.39
N PRO A 202 16.61 -4.70 2.52
CA PRO A 202 17.80 -5.33 3.07
C PRO A 202 17.50 -6.80 3.41
N VAL A 203 18.41 -7.68 3.07
CA VAL A 203 18.33 -9.11 3.42
C VAL A 203 19.56 -9.41 4.27
N ALA A 204 19.35 -9.99 5.45
CA ALA A 204 20.43 -10.44 6.33
C ALA A 204 21.15 -11.66 5.74
#